data_4a80a1f3fc4773b62929d3eafcf8e121
#
_entry.id   4a80a1f3fc4773b62929d3eafcf8e121
#
_cell.length_a   1.000
_cell.length_b   1.000
_cell.length_c   1.000
_cell.angle_alpha   90.00
_cell.angle_beta   90.00
_cell.angle_gamma   90.00
#
_symmetry.space_group_name_H-M   'P 1'
#
loop_
_entity.id
_entity.type
_entity.pdbx_description
1 polymer ?
#
loop_
_entity_poly.entity_id
_entity_poly.type
_entity_poly.pdbx_seq_one_letter_code
_entity_poly.pdbx_strand_id
1 'polypeptide(L)' 'MGTIGILLFDGLEELDAVGPWEVLAAWTQQWPDDGWSVTTVNQDGGLVRCAKGLV' A
#
# COMPACT_ATOMS: atom_id res chain seq x y z
N MET A 1 -9.98 -9.37 11.42
CA MET A 1 -8.53 -9.28 11.73
C MET A 1 -7.73 -9.86 10.59
N GLY A 2 -6.68 -9.21 10.20
CA GLY A 2 -5.85 -9.67 9.08
C GLY A 2 -4.97 -8.57 8.52
N THR A 3 -4.38 -8.84 7.37
CA THR A 3 -3.50 -7.92 6.68
C THR A 3 -4.01 -7.66 5.27
N ILE A 4 -4.09 -6.39 4.89
CA ILE A 4 -4.45 -5.97 3.55
C ILE A 4 -3.16 -5.65 2.82
N GLY A 5 -2.93 -6.32 1.69
CA GLY A 5 -1.75 -6.10 0.85
C GLY A 5 -2.10 -5.21 -0.33
N ILE A 6 -1.29 -4.18 -0.56
CA ILE A 6 -1.41 -3.34 -1.75
C ILE A 6 -0.28 -3.76 -2.69
N LEU A 7 -0.65 -4.32 -3.85
CA LEU A 7 0.32 -4.80 -4.82
C LEU A 7 0.96 -3.63 -5.56
N LEU A 8 2.29 -3.61 -5.56
CA LEU A 8 3.07 -2.61 -6.28
C LEU A 8 3.83 -3.29 -7.42
N PHE A 9 3.96 -2.59 -8.53
CA PHE A 9 4.71 -3.07 -9.70
C PHE A 9 5.28 -1.88 -10.46
N ASP A 10 6.35 -2.12 -11.19
CA ASP A 10 7.00 -1.06 -11.98
C ASP A 10 6.03 -0.50 -13.02
N GLY A 11 5.95 0.82 -13.10
CA GLY A 11 5.03 1.51 -13.98
C GLY A 11 3.66 1.77 -13.40
N LEU A 12 3.42 1.36 -12.15
CA LEU A 12 2.16 1.63 -11.45
C LEU A 12 1.87 3.13 -11.41
N GLU A 13 0.60 3.49 -11.62
CA GLU A 13 0.19 4.88 -11.41
C GLU A 13 0.25 5.19 -9.91
N GLU A 14 0.97 6.26 -9.55
CA GLU A 14 1.22 6.61 -8.16
C GLU A 14 -0.06 6.68 -7.33
N LEU A 15 -1.09 7.32 -7.86
CA LEU A 15 -2.33 7.52 -7.12
C LEU A 15 -3.04 6.21 -6.82
N ASP A 16 -2.89 5.20 -7.68
CA ASP A 16 -3.53 3.90 -7.49
C ASP A 16 -3.00 3.16 -6.27
N ALA A 17 -1.79 3.49 -5.82
CA ALA A 17 -1.21 2.93 -4.60
C ALA A 17 -1.35 3.87 -3.41
N VAL A 18 -1.01 5.14 -3.61
CA VAL A 18 -0.97 6.13 -2.52
C VAL A 18 -2.39 6.46 -2.02
N GLY A 19 -3.38 6.52 -2.91
CA GLY A 19 -4.75 6.77 -2.52
C GLY A 19 -5.31 5.72 -1.58
N PRO A 20 -5.34 4.44 -1.99
CA PRO A 20 -5.77 3.36 -1.10
C PRO A 20 -4.92 3.25 0.16
N TRP A 21 -3.61 3.43 0.06
CA TRP A 21 -2.74 3.40 1.23
C TRP A 21 -3.17 4.43 2.26
N GLU A 22 -3.41 5.67 1.82
CA GLU A 22 -3.78 6.78 2.70
C GLU A 22 -5.05 6.45 3.48
N VAL A 23 -6.07 5.95 2.79
CA VAL A 23 -7.37 5.64 3.41
C VAL A 23 -7.24 4.44 4.35
N LEU A 24 -6.61 3.36 3.89
CA LEU A 24 -6.51 2.13 4.67
C LEU A 24 -5.58 2.29 5.87
N ALA A 25 -4.49 3.02 5.71
CA ALA A 25 -3.58 3.30 6.82
C ALA A 25 -4.27 4.16 7.89
N ALA A 26 -5.01 5.17 7.47
CA ALA A 26 -5.77 6.01 8.39
C ALA A 26 -6.77 5.18 9.19
N TRP A 27 -7.51 4.28 8.50
CA TRP A 27 -8.49 3.42 9.16
C TRP A 27 -7.82 2.48 10.16
N THR A 28 -6.79 1.78 9.75
CA THR A 28 -6.17 0.76 10.61
C THR A 28 -5.46 1.40 11.82
N GLN A 29 -4.95 2.61 11.67
CA GLN A 29 -4.34 3.35 12.77
C GLN A 29 -5.38 3.93 13.72
N GLN A 30 -6.53 4.32 13.21
CA GLN A 30 -7.62 4.89 14.00
C GLN A 30 -8.31 3.84 14.86
N TRP A 31 -8.44 2.63 14.38
CA TRP A 31 -9.13 1.54 15.08
C TRP A 31 -8.22 0.31 15.22
N PRO A 32 -7.14 0.42 16.01
CA PRO A 32 -6.18 -0.67 16.11
C PRO A 32 -6.76 -1.94 16.73
N ASP A 33 -7.79 -1.81 17.56
CA ASP A 33 -8.42 -2.96 18.20
C ASP A 33 -9.14 -3.88 17.23
N ASP A 34 -9.46 -3.41 16.02
CA ASP A 34 -10.04 -4.25 14.98
C ASP A 34 -9.06 -5.30 14.46
N GLY A 35 -7.77 -5.12 14.71
CA GLY A 35 -6.75 -6.10 14.38
C GLY A 35 -6.40 -6.15 12.90
N TRP A 36 -6.74 -5.13 12.11
CA TRP A 36 -6.36 -5.04 10.70
C TRP A 36 -5.10 -4.23 10.53
N SER A 37 -4.28 -4.62 9.56
CA SER A 37 -3.09 -3.87 9.16
C SER A 37 -3.02 -3.77 7.65
N VAL A 38 -2.27 -2.81 7.15
CA VAL A 38 -2.06 -2.64 5.71
C VAL A 38 -0.56 -2.63 5.45
N THR A 39 -0.17 -3.26 4.35
CA THR A 39 1.23 -3.31 3.92
C THR A 39 1.29 -3.23 2.40
N THR A 40 2.47 -2.96 1.87
CA THR A 40 2.70 -3.03 0.43
C THR A 40 3.44 -4.32 0.10
N VAL A 41 3.14 -4.90 -1.05
CA VAL A 41 3.78 -6.13 -1.52
C VAL A 41 4.20 -5.94 -2.98
N ASN A 42 5.29 -6.55 -3.36
CA ASN A 42 5.70 -6.64 -4.76
C ASN A 42 6.30 -8.01 -5.03
N GLN A 43 6.62 -8.26 -6.29
CA GLN A 43 6.98 -9.61 -6.73
C GLN A 43 8.34 -10.06 -6.18
N ASP A 44 9.30 -9.16 -6.08
CA ASP A 44 10.68 -9.51 -5.74
C ASP A 44 11.22 -8.85 -4.46
N GLY A 45 10.41 -8.05 -3.79
CA GLY A 45 10.82 -7.37 -2.56
C GLY A 45 11.71 -6.14 -2.77
N GLY A 46 12.00 -5.78 -4.01
CA GLY A 46 12.82 -4.61 -4.32
C GLY A 46 12.05 -3.31 -4.37
N LEU A 47 12.74 -2.26 -4.77
CA LEU A 47 12.10 -0.97 -4.97
C LEU A 47 11.25 -0.98 -6.23
N VAL A 48 10.15 -0.22 -6.21
CA VAL A 48 9.24 -0.08 -7.33
C VAL A 48 9.27 1.36 -7.80
N ARG A 49 9.44 1.55 -9.11
CA ARG A 49 9.38 2.88 -9.73
C ARG A 49 8.02 3.05 -10.40
N CYS A 50 7.28 4.06 -9.98
CA CYS A 50 5.95 4.34 -10.50
C CYS A 50 6.02 5.10 -11.84
N ALA A 51 4.85 5.24 -12.47
CA ALA A 51 4.75 5.77 -13.83
C ALA A 51 5.33 7.18 -13.97
N LYS A 52 5.23 8.01 -12.93
CA LYS A 52 5.73 9.39 -12.94
C LYS A 52 6.99 9.57 -12.11
N GLY A 53 7.66 8.47 -11.76
CA GLY A 53 8.98 8.49 -11.17
C GLY A 53 9.04 8.37 -9.65
N LEU A 54 7.92 8.27 -8.96
CA LEU A 54 7.93 8.01 -7.52
C LEU A 54 8.49 6.62 -7.24
N VAL A 55 9.33 6.53 -6.25
CA VAL A 55 9.97 5.26 -5.85
C VAL A 55 9.51 4.88 -4.45
#